data_c340319791c3bd989b7f8a783ca320ad
#
_entry.id   c340319791c3bd989b7f8a783ca320ad
#
_cell.length_a   1.000
_cell.length_b   1.000
_cell.length_c   1.000
_cell.angle_alpha   90.00
_cell.angle_beta   90.00
_cell.angle_gamma   90.00
#
_symmetry.space_group_name_H-M   'P 1'
#
loop_
_entity.id
_entity.type
_entity.pdbx_description
1 polymer ?
#
loop_
_entity_poly.entity_id
_entity_poly.type
_entity_poly.pdbx_seq_one_letter_code
_entity_poly.pdbx_strand_id
1 'polypeptide(L)'
;MNPKRTTAVTLAATSMVLLAACGDKAPSCADPATVSLVQQIYQQSFDKEHASMSPERQRSVQITSKNTKVTVESITTAHSDESTGKKTCSAVLTAVMSQDAIPTDQRMLNHLRGTYEPQGAALDGNTVKGNVTYTVQRTEDSKETLVKLTGHLAFMGLFHDLAMLRVFDKSEAEIAKIAGEAPPATI
;
A
#
# COMPACT_ATOMS: atom_id res chain seq x y z
N MET A 1 73.47 -29.70 5.40
CA MET A 1 72.55 -29.45 4.28
C MET A 1 71.30 -28.91 4.84
N ASN A 2 71.08 -27.60 4.71
CA ASN A 2 69.86 -26.90 5.24
C ASN A 2 68.88 -26.64 4.11
N PRO A 3 67.57 -27.02 4.22
CA PRO A 3 66.62 -26.62 3.26
C PRO A 3 66.01 -25.23 3.64
N LYS A 4 66.12 -24.32 2.69
CA LYS A 4 65.52 -22.97 2.75
C LYS A 4 63.96 -23.05 2.78
N ARG A 5 63.38 -22.52 3.83
CA ARG A 5 61.95 -22.30 3.91
C ARG A 5 61.57 -21.03 3.13
N THR A 6 60.82 -21.19 2.08
CA THR A 6 60.22 -20.09 1.32
C THR A 6 58.87 -19.73 1.95
N THR A 7 58.81 -18.55 2.54
CA THR A 7 57.56 -17.99 3.12
C THR A 7 56.77 -17.31 2.00
N ALA A 8 55.64 -17.87 1.63
CA ALA A 8 54.69 -17.24 0.73
C ALA A 8 53.86 -16.19 1.50
N VAL A 9 54.03 -14.93 1.14
CA VAL A 9 53.22 -13.81 1.64
C VAL A 9 51.93 -13.74 0.81
N THR A 10 50.85 -14.15 1.41
CA THR A 10 49.50 -14.02 0.81
C THR A 10 49.03 -12.59 1.05
N LEU A 11 49.00 -11.76 -0.01
CA LEU A 11 48.32 -10.46 0.02
C LEU A 11 46.83 -10.70 0.04
N ALA A 12 46.18 -10.48 1.18
CA ALA A 12 44.76 -10.38 1.30
C ALA A 12 44.32 -9.02 0.72
N ALA A 13 43.76 -9.04 -0.48
CA ALA A 13 43.09 -7.87 -1.07
C ALA A 13 41.79 -7.61 -0.31
N THR A 14 41.82 -6.68 0.62
CA THR A 14 40.64 -6.18 1.32
C THR A 14 39.86 -5.31 0.35
N SER A 15 38.84 -5.87 -0.27
CA SER A 15 37.86 -5.12 -1.08
C SER A 15 37.04 -4.22 -0.13
N MET A 16 37.44 -2.96 -0.01
CA MET A 16 36.62 -1.91 0.56
C MET A 16 35.43 -1.70 -0.38
N VAL A 17 34.29 -2.28 -0.04
CA VAL A 17 33.00 -1.85 -0.58
C VAL A 17 32.75 -0.45 -0.02
N LEU A 18 33.02 0.56 -0.83
CA LEU A 18 32.57 1.92 -0.61
C LEU A 18 31.05 1.88 -0.69
N LEU A 19 30.39 1.71 0.46
CA LEU A 19 29.02 2.13 0.64
C LEU A 19 29.02 3.63 0.35
N ALA A 20 28.60 3.98 -0.87
CA ALA A 20 28.34 5.36 -1.25
C ALA A 20 27.41 5.90 -0.18
N ALA A 21 27.93 6.79 0.66
CA ALA A 21 27.14 7.57 1.59
C ALA A 21 26.00 8.18 0.78
N CYS A 22 24.78 7.72 1.01
CA CYS A 22 23.58 8.39 0.55
C CYS A 22 23.69 9.80 1.12
N GLY A 23 24.08 10.75 0.28
CA GLY A 23 24.11 12.16 0.64
C GLY A 23 22.74 12.55 1.19
N ASP A 24 22.70 13.55 2.06
CA ASP A 24 21.55 14.14 2.77
C ASP A 24 20.46 14.73 1.85
N LYS A 25 20.13 14.04 0.77
CA LYS A 25 19.01 14.46 -0.08
C LYS A 25 17.70 14.20 0.63
N ALA A 26 16.89 15.25 0.75
CA ALA A 26 15.51 15.12 1.20
C ALA A 26 14.80 14.03 0.40
N PRO A 27 14.01 13.15 1.05
CA PRO A 27 13.37 12.03 0.38
C PRO A 27 12.48 12.52 -0.78
N SER A 28 12.46 11.78 -1.86
CA SER A 28 11.65 12.10 -3.04
C SER A 28 10.25 11.51 -2.91
N CYS A 29 9.25 12.20 -3.47
CA CYS A 29 7.89 11.66 -3.58
C CYS A 29 7.84 10.30 -4.30
N ALA A 30 8.67 10.12 -5.32
CA ALA A 30 8.73 8.92 -6.15
C ALA A 30 9.83 7.93 -5.72
N ASP A 31 10.49 8.16 -4.59
CA ASP A 31 11.47 7.21 -4.06
C ASP A 31 10.78 5.87 -3.78
N PRO A 32 11.33 4.73 -4.24
CA PRO A 32 10.73 3.41 -4.01
C PRO A 32 10.42 3.12 -2.54
N ALA A 33 11.27 3.56 -1.60
CA ALA A 33 11.02 3.42 -0.17
C ALA A 33 9.82 4.28 0.28
N THR A 34 9.70 5.51 -0.23
CA THR A 34 8.53 6.38 0.04
C THR A 34 7.24 5.76 -0.50
N VAL A 35 7.26 5.27 -1.73
CA VAL A 35 6.11 4.61 -2.37
C VAL A 35 5.69 3.38 -1.59
N SER A 36 6.64 2.55 -1.15
CA SER A 36 6.36 1.38 -0.31
C SER A 36 5.73 1.76 1.02
N LEU A 37 6.19 2.85 1.67
CA LEU A 37 5.58 3.36 2.89
C LEU A 37 4.14 3.84 2.67
N VAL A 38 3.87 4.55 1.56
CA VAL A 38 2.49 4.96 1.19
C VAL A 38 1.58 3.74 1.08
N GLN A 39 2.02 2.68 0.39
CA GLN A 39 1.27 1.44 0.24
C GLN A 39 1.03 0.75 1.59
N GLN A 40 2.05 0.67 2.44
CA GLN A 40 1.94 0.06 3.77
C GLN A 40 0.98 0.85 4.69
N ILE A 41 1.10 2.17 4.72
CA ILE A 41 0.20 3.02 5.54
C ILE A 41 -1.23 2.86 5.08
N TYR A 42 -1.45 2.82 3.76
CA TYR A 42 -2.76 2.57 3.19
C TYR A 42 -3.33 1.22 3.67
N GLN A 43 -2.57 0.14 3.53
CA GLN A 43 -2.96 -1.20 3.96
C GLN A 43 -3.26 -1.26 5.46
N GLN A 44 -2.37 -0.71 6.29
CA GLN A 44 -2.55 -0.66 7.74
C GLN A 44 -3.76 0.18 8.17
N SER A 45 -4.01 1.31 7.48
CA SER A 45 -5.16 2.16 7.77
C SER A 45 -6.47 1.42 7.49
N PHE A 46 -6.51 0.70 6.38
CA PHE A 46 -7.65 -0.13 6.01
C PHE A 46 -7.90 -1.24 7.02
N ASP A 47 -6.87 -2.01 7.38
CA ASP A 47 -6.98 -3.10 8.35
C ASP A 47 -7.41 -2.58 9.74
N LYS A 48 -6.87 -1.45 10.17
CA LYS A 48 -7.19 -0.83 11.47
C LYS A 48 -8.63 -0.31 11.55
N GLU A 49 -9.12 0.29 10.47
CA GLU A 49 -10.50 0.83 10.43
C GLU A 49 -11.53 -0.30 10.65
N HIS A 50 -11.22 -1.50 10.19
CA HIS A 50 -12.12 -2.64 10.27
C HIS A 50 -11.94 -3.49 11.54
N ALA A 51 -10.96 -3.19 12.38
CA ALA A 51 -10.67 -3.97 13.58
C ALA A 51 -11.82 -3.97 14.63
N SER A 52 -12.71 -2.98 14.58
CA SER A 52 -13.89 -2.87 15.49
C SER A 52 -15.15 -3.54 14.96
N MET A 53 -15.11 -4.13 13.77
CA MET A 53 -16.28 -4.76 13.14
C MET A 53 -16.54 -6.17 13.71
N SER A 54 -17.73 -6.73 13.39
CA SER A 54 -18.00 -8.14 13.69
C SER A 54 -16.99 -9.07 12.99
N PRO A 55 -16.70 -10.25 13.56
CA PRO A 55 -15.71 -11.18 12.99
C PRO A 55 -15.95 -11.53 11.50
N GLU A 56 -17.21 -11.70 11.10
CA GLU A 56 -17.59 -11.99 9.72
C GLU A 56 -17.24 -10.86 8.76
N ARG A 57 -17.54 -9.62 9.18
CA ARG A 57 -17.21 -8.43 8.40
C ARG A 57 -15.72 -8.21 8.32
N GLN A 58 -15.01 -8.36 9.45
CA GLN A 58 -13.54 -8.31 9.46
C GLN A 58 -12.94 -9.31 8.47
N ARG A 59 -13.44 -10.54 8.45
CA ARG A 59 -12.95 -11.59 7.55
C ARG A 59 -13.16 -11.22 6.08
N SER A 60 -14.34 -10.73 5.70
CA SER A 60 -14.62 -10.30 4.32
C SER A 60 -13.69 -9.17 3.87
N VAL A 61 -13.51 -8.18 4.74
CA VAL A 61 -12.62 -7.05 4.48
C VAL A 61 -11.16 -7.52 4.35
N GLN A 62 -10.68 -8.41 5.23
CA GLN A 62 -9.34 -8.96 5.16
C GLN A 62 -9.09 -9.76 3.88
N ILE A 63 -10.06 -10.54 3.44
CA ILE A 63 -9.98 -11.28 2.18
C ILE A 63 -9.89 -10.32 1.00
N THR A 64 -10.73 -9.29 0.98
CA THR A 64 -10.69 -8.27 -0.07
C THR A 64 -9.35 -7.56 -0.08
N SER A 65 -8.86 -7.14 1.08
CA SER A 65 -7.58 -6.47 1.26
C SER A 65 -6.39 -7.33 0.78
N LYS A 66 -6.31 -8.58 1.21
CA LYS A 66 -5.24 -9.51 0.83
C LYS A 66 -5.22 -9.83 -0.68
N ASN A 67 -6.39 -9.86 -1.31
CA ASN A 67 -6.54 -10.17 -2.73
C ASN A 67 -6.55 -8.92 -3.61
N THR A 68 -6.21 -7.75 -3.06
CA THR A 68 -6.15 -6.49 -3.78
C THR A 68 -4.71 -6.04 -3.95
N LYS A 69 -4.32 -5.78 -5.19
CA LYS A 69 -3.02 -5.18 -5.49
C LYS A 69 -3.17 -3.67 -5.53
N VAL A 70 -2.50 -2.98 -4.62
CA VAL A 70 -2.46 -1.51 -4.58
C VAL A 70 -1.17 -1.01 -5.21
N THR A 71 -1.28 -0.05 -6.13
CA THR A 71 -0.16 0.66 -6.75
C THR A 71 -0.31 2.16 -6.56
N VAL A 72 0.82 2.87 -6.59
CA VAL A 72 0.89 4.34 -6.51
C VAL A 72 1.49 4.81 -7.81
N GLU A 73 0.75 5.62 -8.56
CA GLU A 73 1.10 6.03 -9.92
C GLU A 73 0.98 7.56 -10.08
N SER A 74 1.48 8.08 -11.20
CA SER A 74 1.37 9.51 -11.54
C SER A 74 1.84 10.44 -10.42
N ILE A 75 2.98 10.10 -9.81
CA ILE A 75 3.51 10.80 -8.65
C ILE A 75 4.08 12.16 -9.06
N THR A 76 3.64 13.22 -8.41
CA THR A 76 4.14 14.59 -8.61
C THR A 76 4.47 15.25 -7.27
N THR A 77 5.45 16.16 -7.29
CA THR A 77 5.73 17.03 -6.15
C THR A 77 4.90 18.30 -6.30
N ALA A 78 3.91 18.48 -5.44
CA ALA A 78 3.05 19.66 -5.44
C ALA A 78 3.71 20.86 -4.74
N HIS A 79 4.49 20.60 -3.69
CA HIS A 79 5.20 21.63 -2.93
C HIS A 79 6.46 21.06 -2.29
N SER A 80 7.50 21.90 -2.17
CA SER A 80 8.74 21.58 -1.46
C SER A 80 9.09 22.72 -0.53
N ASP A 81 9.22 22.41 0.75
CA ASP A 81 9.74 23.35 1.76
C ASP A 81 11.24 23.08 1.95
N GLU A 82 12.06 24.00 1.45
CA GLU A 82 13.52 23.87 1.50
C GLU A 82 14.06 23.96 2.93
N SER A 83 13.37 24.67 3.82
CA SER A 83 13.82 24.87 5.20
C SER A 83 13.72 23.61 6.04
N THR A 84 12.69 22.80 5.81
CA THR A 84 12.42 21.55 6.55
C THR A 84 12.72 20.30 5.74
N GLY A 85 12.98 20.43 4.44
CA GLY A 85 13.09 19.30 3.50
C GLY A 85 11.78 18.55 3.30
N LYS A 86 10.66 19.06 3.81
CA LYS A 86 9.33 18.47 3.67
C LYS A 86 8.80 18.68 2.27
N LYS A 87 8.28 17.60 1.67
CA LYS A 87 7.59 17.67 0.37
C LYS A 87 6.14 17.26 0.52
N THR A 88 5.28 17.96 -0.21
CA THR A 88 3.88 17.55 -0.42
C THR A 88 3.78 16.92 -1.79
N CYS A 89 3.24 15.73 -1.84
CA CYS A 89 3.18 14.88 -3.02
C CYS A 89 1.72 14.63 -3.38
N SER A 90 1.43 14.57 -4.67
CA SER A 90 0.15 14.09 -5.22
C SER A 90 0.41 12.85 -6.06
N ALA A 91 -0.49 11.89 -5.99
CA ALA A 91 -0.41 10.66 -6.77
C ALA A 91 -1.82 10.10 -7.02
N VAL A 92 -1.89 9.08 -7.87
CA VAL A 92 -3.07 8.24 -8.05
C VAL A 92 -2.83 6.91 -7.37
N LEU A 93 -3.70 6.54 -6.44
CA LEU A 93 -3.80 5.16 -5.96
C LEU A 93 -4.66 4.35 -6.91
N THR A 94 -4.20 3.17 -7.26
CA THR A 94 -4.93 2.20 -8.07
C THR A 94 -5.00 0.90 -7.29
N ALA A 95 -6.20 0.42 -6.99
CA ALA A 95 -6.45 -0.87 -6.34
C ALA A 95 -7.13 -1.80 -7.34
N VAL A 96 -6.45 -2.87 -7.74
CA VAL A 96 -7.02 -3.93 -8.60
C VAL A 96 -7.51 -5.05 -7.70
N MET A 97 -8.83 -5.21 -7.63
CA MET A 97 -9.50 -6.21 -6.82
C MET A 97 -9.71 -7.50 -7.61
N SER A 98 -9.93 -8.63 -6.93
CA SER A 98 -10.43 -9.82 -7.62
C SER A 98 -11.84 -9.55 -8.17
N GLN A 99 -12.18 -10.13 -9.32
CA GLN A 99 -13.49 -9.93 -9.94
C GLN A 99 -14.64 -10.31 -9.00
N ASP A 100 -14.43 -11.32 -8.18
CA ASP A 100 -15.42 -11.77 -7.17
C ASP A 100 -15.65 -10.79 -6.03
N ALA A 101 -14.78 -9.78 -5.88
CA ALA A 101 -14.94 -8.75 -4.87
C ALA A 101 -15.91 -7.64 -5.33
N ILE A 102 -16.27 -7.61 -6.60
CA ILE A 102 -17.17 -6.59 -7.14
C ILE A 102 -18.62 -7.08 -7.06
N PRO A 103 -19.53 -6.30 -6.46
CA PRO A 103 -20.95 -6.63 -6.43
C PRO A 103 -21.53 -6.78 -7.84
N THR A 104 -22.53 -7.65 -7.98
CA THR A 104 -23.21 -7.86 -9.26
C THR A 104 -24.41 -6.92 -9.45
N ASP A 105 -24.94 -6.34 -8.37
CA ASP A 105 -26.07 -5.38 -8.44
C ASP A 105 -25.63 -4.05 -9.05
N GLN A 106 -26.08 -3.80 -10.29
CA GLN A 106 -25.76 -2.58 -11.03
C GLN A 106 -26.31 -1.31 -10.38
N ARG A 107 -27.42 -1.37 -9.66
CA ARG A 107 -27.97 -0.20 -8.95
C ARG A 107 -27.04 0.22 -7.82
N MET A 108 -26.50 -0.76 -7.11
CA MET A 108 -25.52 -0.52 -6.06
C MET A 108 -24.21 0.06 -6.62
N LEU A 109 -23.70 -0.50 -7.70
CA LEU A 109 -22.51 0.02 -8.37
C LEU A 109 -22.71 1.45 -8.88
N ASN A 110 -23.87 1.76 -9.45
CA ASN A 110 -24.20 3.11 -9.90
C ASN A 110 -24.31 4.09 -8.73
N HIS A 111 -24.86 3.64 -7.60
CA HIS A 111 -24.89 4.44 -6.37
C HIS A 111 -23.49 4.76 -5.86
N LEU A 112 -22.61 3.77 -5.79
CA LEU A 112 -21.22 3.98 -5.39
C LEU A 112 -20.49 4.96 -6.33
N ARG A 113 -20.63 4.79 -7.64
CA ARG A 113 -20.06 5.72 -8.61
C ARG A 113 -20.58 7.14 -8.38
N GLY A 114 -21.90 7.32 -8.30
CA GLY A 114 -22.50 8.62 -8.04
C GLY A 114 -22.05 9.29 -6.74
N THR A 115 -21.70 8.48 -5.74
CA THR A 115 -21.22 8.97 -4.44
C THR A 115 -19.75 9.39 -4.50
N TYR A 116 -18.88 8.57 -5.10
CA TYR A 116 -17.43 8.71 -4.94
C TYR A 116 -16.73 9.39 -6.12
N GLU A 117 -17.24 9.30 -7.35
CA GLU A 117 -16.64 9.98 -8.51
C GLU A 117 -16.56 11.51 -8.34
N PRO A 118 -17.58 12.21 -7.81
CA PRO A 118 -17.46 13.65 -7.54
C PRO A 118 -16.41 13.99 -6.49
N GLN A 119 -16.03 13.02 -5.67
CA GLN A 119 -15.02 13.17 -4.63
C GLN A 119 -13.62 12.74 -5.10
N GLY A 120 -13.46 12.36 -6.37
CA GLY A 120 -12.18 12.00 -6.97
C GLY A 120 -11.77 10.53 -6.82
N ALA A 121 -12.72 9.63 -6.51
CA ALA A 121 -12.50 8.19 -6.59
C ALA A 121 -13.42 7.55 -7.63
N ALA A 122 -12.88 6.70 -8.48
CA ALA A 122 -13.58 6.07 -9.59
C ALA A 122 -13.52 4.55 -9.50
N LEU A 123 -14.58 3.88 -9.95
CA LEU A 123 -14.67 2.44 -10.11
C LEU A 123 -14.83 2.09 -11.60
N ASP A 124 -13.83 1.42 -12.15
CA ASP A 124 -13.82 0.91 -13.51
C ASP A 124 -13.59 -0.60 -13.51
N GLY A 125 -14.65 -1.35 -13.83
CA GLY A 125 -14.64 -2.81 -13.69
C GLY A 125 -14.30 -3.23 -12.26
N ASN A 126 -13.17 -3.90 -12.08
CA ASN A 126 -12.64 -4.32 -10.78
C ASN A 126 -11.50 -3.41 -10.26
N THR A 127 -11.34 -2.24 -10.85
CA THR A 127 -10.28 -1.32 -10.51
C THR A 127 -10.84 -0.07 -9.84
N VAL A 128 -10.39 0.20 -8.62
CA VAL A 128 -10.65 1.44 -7.89
C VAL A 128 -9.47 2.38 -8.08
N LYS A 129 -9.74 3.61 -8.49
CA LYS A 129 -8.72 4.67 -8.60
C LYS A 129 -9.12 5.87 -7.76
N GLY A 130 -8.15 6.56 -7.19
CA GLY A 130 -8.42 7.80 -6.47
C GLY A 130 -7.18 8.64 -6.26
N ASN A 131 -7.38 9.95 -6.21
CA ASN A 131 -6.31 10.89 -5.92
C ASN A 131 -5.93 10.82 -4.46
N VAL A 132 -4.63 10.83 -4.20
CA VAL A 132 -4.09 10.90 -2.86
C VAL A 132 -3.08 12.02 -2.74
N THR A 133 -3.03 12.60 -1.55
CA THR A 133 -2.01 13.56 -1.18
C THR A 133 -1.28 13.02 0.03
N TYR A 134 0.05 13.12 0.02
CA TYR A 134 0.87 12.74 1.15
C TYR A 134 2.03 13.70 1.34
N THR A 135 2.56 13.74 2.54
CA THR A 135 3.80 14.47 2.83
C THR A 135 4.91 13.48 3.13
N VAL A 136 6.12 13.85 2.72
CA VAL A 136 7.33 13.09 3.00
C VAL A 136 8.39 14.02 3.55
N GLN A 137 9.05 13.59 4.63
CA GLN A 137 10.18 14.32 5.25
C GLN A 137 11.10 13.33 5.96
N ARG A 138 12.32 13.73 6.26
CA ARG A 138 13.19 12.98 7.16
C ARG A 138 12.88 13.31 8.62
N THR A 139 13.20 12.37 9.51
CA THR A 139 13.28 12.63 10.95
C THR A 139 14.42 13.62 11.23
N GLU A 140 14.39 14.31 12.38
CA GLU A 140 15.43 15.26 12.77
C GLU A 140 16.82 14.63 12.84
N ASP A 141 16.91 13.33 13.20
CA ASP A 141 18.15 12.57 13.21
C ASP A 141 18.55 12.06 11.82
N SER A 142 17.79 12.39 10.78
CA SER A 142 17.99 12.00 9.38
C SER A 142 18.03 10.47 9.11
N LYS A 143 17.61 9.65 10.07
CA LYS A 143 17.67 8.18 9.94
C LYS A 143 16.47 7.59 9.23
N GLU A 144 15.28 8.18 9.45
CA GLU A 144 14.04 7.62 8.96
C GLU A 144 13.32 8.58 8.00
N THR A 145 12.50 8.02 7.13
CA THR A 145 11.58 8.77 6.28
C THR A 145 10.19 8.69 6.88
N LEU A 146 9.62 9.84 7.18
CA LEU A 146 8.24 9.96 7.63
C LEU A 146 7.33 10.23 6.44
N VAL A 147 6.27 9.44 6.32
CA VAL A 147 5.20 9.62 5.34
C VAL A 147 3.88 9.79 6.08
N LYS A 148 3.08 10.78 5.66
CA LYS A 148 1.74 11.02 6.19
C LYS A 148 0.76 11.20 5.05
N LEU A 149 -0.26 10.35 4.97
CA LEU A 149 -1.38 10.51 4.02
C LEU A 149 -2.31 11.64 4.51
N THR A 150 -2.75 12.50 3.60
CA THR A 150 -3.59 13.67 3.95
C THR A 150 -4.86 13.81 3.12
N GLY A 151 -4.95 13.18 1.95
CA GLY A 151 -6.12 13.29 1.07
C GLY A 151 -6.39 11.97 0.35
N HIS A 152 -7.09 11.04 1.01
CA HIS A 152 -7.36 9.71 0.45
C HIS A 152 -8.77 9.18 0.82
N LEU A 153 -9.59 9.99 1.47
CA LEU A 153 -10.86 9.56 2.07
C LEU A 153 -11.83 8.94 1.06
N ALA A 154 -11.97 9.54 -0.12
CA ALA A 154 -12.90 9.02 -1.13
C ALA A 154 -12.46 7.64 -1.65
N PHE A 155 -11.15 7.45 -1.88
CA PHE A 155 -10.61 6.16 -2.29
C PHE A 155 -10.83 5.09 -1.21
N MET A 156 -10.54 5.42 0.05
CA MET A 156 -10.75 4.52 1.19
C MET A 156 -12.23 4.19 1.37
N GLY A 157 -13.11 5.18 1.29
CA GLY A 157 -14.56 4.99 1.41
C GLY A 157 -15.12 4.07 0.33
N LEU A 158 -14.77 4.30 -0.93
CA LEU A 158 -15.21 3.45 -2.04
C LEU A 158 -14.71 2.00 -1.88
N PHE A 159 -13.45 1.83 -1.50
CA PHE A 159 -12.87 0.50 -1.29
C PHE A 159 -13.52 -0.21 -0.10
N HIS A 160 -13.77 0.53 0.99
CA HIS A 160 -14.50 0.04 2.17
C HIS A 160 -15.90 -0.45 1.79
N ASP A 161 -16.69 0.38 1.11
CA ASP A 161 -18.05 0.05 0.76
C ASP A 161 -18.13 -1.17 -0.17
N LEU A 162 -17.21 -1.29 -1.13
CA LEU A 162 -17.10 -2.48 -1.96
C LEU A 162 -16.79 -3.74 -1.13
N ALA A 163 -15.86 -3.65 -0.18
CA ALA A 163 -15.53 -4.75 0.71
C ALA A 163 -16.70 -5.15 1.61
N MET A 164 -17.49 -4.17 2.06
CA MET A 164 -18.69 -4.39 2.89
C MET A 164 -19.84 -5.00 2.09
N LEU A 165 -20.06 -4.54 0.87
CA LEU A 165 -21.14 -5.06 0.03
C LEU A 165 -20.95 -6.53 -0.31
N ARG A 166 -19.70 -7.00 -0.39
CA ARG A 166 -19.39 -8.41 -0.57
C ARG A 166 -19.98 -9.30 0.53
N VAL A 167 -20.05 -8.81 1.77
CA VAL A 167 -20.64 -9.55 2.90
C VAL A 167 -22.13 -9.81 2.67
N PHE A 168 -22.81 -8.89 1.99
CA PHE A 168 -24.25 -9.00 1.73
C PHE A 168 -24.58 -9.80 0.47
N ASP A 169 -23.61 -9.90 -0.45
CA ASP A 169 -23.83 -10.52 -1.77
C ASP A 169 -23.39 -11.99 -1.81
N LYS A 170 -22.61 -12.47 -0.84
CA LYS A 170 -22.06 -13.83 -0.82
C LYS A 170 -22.26 -14.51 0.53
N SER A 171 -22.60 -15.80 0.48
CA SER A 171 -22.65 -16.63 1.67
C SER A 171 -21.25 -16.83 2.29
N GLU A 172 -21.21 -17.14 3.58
CA GLU A 172 -19.95 -17.41 4.30
C GLU A 172 -19.12 -18.54 3.68
N ALA A 173 -19.79 -19.56 3.13
CA ALA A 173 -19.16 -20.66 2.42
C ALA A 173 -18.48 -20.21 1.11
N GLU A 174 -19.09 -19.26 0.39
CA GLU A 174 -18.51 -18.68 -0.83
C GLU A 174 -17.31 -17.78 -0.50
N ILE A 175 -17.41 -17.02 0.60
CA ILE A 175 -16.31 -16.20 1.09
C ILE A 175 -15.12 -17.09 1.50
N ALA A 176 -15.37 -18.19 2.22
CA ALA A 176 -14.34 -19.17 2.60
C ALA A 176 -13.67 -19.81 1.38
N LYS A 177 -14.44 -20.18 0.36
CA LYS A 177 -13.91 -20.75 -0.88
C LYS A 177 -12.99 -19.78 -1.62
N ILE A 178 -13.35 -18.49 -1.67
CA ILE A 178 -12.50 -17.45 -2.28
C ILE A 178 -11.22 -17.24 -1.49
N ALA A 179 -11.26 -17.39 -0.17
CA ALA A 179 -10.09 -17.31 0.70
C ALA A 179 -9.15 -18.52 0.58
N GLY A 180 -9.55 -19.58 -0.11
CA GLY A 180 -8.84 -20.86 -0.12
C GLY A 180 -8.91 -21.58 1.25
N GLU A 181 -9.92 -21.27 2.05
CA GLU A 181 -10.15 -21.83 3.38
C GLU A 181 -11.19 -22.96 3.32
N ALA A 182 -11.12 -23.88 4.26
CA ALA A 182 -12.17 -24.91 4.40
C ALA A 182 -13.51 -24.22 4.77
N PRO A 183 -14.65 -24.64 4.18
CA PRO A 183 -15.95 -24.08 4.57
C PRO A 183 -16.21 -24.31 6.05
N PRO A 184 -16.94 -23.40 6.73
CA PRO A 184 -17.30 -23.54 8.12
C PRO A 184 -18.06 -24.85 8.32
N ALA A 185 -17.73 -25.55 9.40
CA ALA A 185 -18.43 -26.80 9.75
C ALA A 185 -19.91 -26.48 9.96
N THR A 186 -20.78 -27.13 9.21
CA THR A 186 -22.24 -27.04 9.40
C THR A 186 -22.54 -27.71 10.75
N ILE A 187 -23.03 -26.94 11.73
CA ILE A 187 -23.48 -27.41 13.05
C ILE A 187 -24.90 -27.96 12.91
#